data_21aabb359c84d2514f9b5aec726d6d7a
#
_entry.id   21aabb359c84d2514f9b5aec726d6d7a
#
_cell.length_a   1.000
_cell.length_b   1.000
_cell.length_c   1.000
_cell.angle_alpha   90.00
_cell.angle_beta   90.00
_cell.angle_gamma   90.00
#
_symmetry.space_group_name_H-M   'P 1'
#
loop_
_entity.id
_entity.type
_entity.pdbx_description
1 polymer ?
#
loop_
_entity_poly.entity_id
_entity_poly.type
_entity_poly.pdbx_seq_one_letter_code
_entity_poly.pdbx_strand_id
1 'polypeptide(L)' 'MLLSEIGDKEVIDLTKGSRHGSFWDAEMLFNESDGKIKALLVPNLQGKSRFSSSHDTMQLPWESIVKIGEDIIIFRS' A
#
# COMPACT_ATOMS: atom_id res chain seq x y z
N MET A 1 6.66 -14.57 2.28
CA MET A 1 7.12 -13.23 1.84
C MET A 1 7.47 -12.40 3.06
N LEU A 2 8.56 -11.68 2.98
CA LEU A 2 8.97 -10.81 4.08
C LEU A 2 8.35 -9.43 3.89
N LEU A 3 8.07 -8.77 5.01
CA LEU A 3 7.54 -7.42 4.95
C LEU A 3 8.46 -6.48 4.16
N SER A 4 9.76 -6.67 4.29
CA SER A 4 10.72 -5.82 3.59
C SER A 4 10.64 -5.96 2.08
N GLU A 5 10.03 -7.03 1.58
CA GLU A 5 9.90 -7.22 0.14
C GLU A 5 8.77 -6.40 -0.46
N ILE A 6 7.86 -5.90 0.37
CA ILE A 6 6.73 -5.14 -0.12
C ILE A 6 7.18 -3.83 -0.77
N GLY A 7 8.23 -3.22 -0.24
CA GLY A 7 8.71 -1.97 -0.77
C GLY A 7 9.24 -2.08 -2.19
N ASP A 8 9.63 -3.26 -2.61
CA ASP A 8 10.16 -3.47 -3.97
C ASP A 8 9.06 -3.69 -4.99
N LYS A 9 7.83 -3.87 -4.55
CA LYS A 9 6.76 -4.23 -5.47
C LYS A 9 6.01 -2.99 -5.92
N GLU A 10 5.59 -3.01 -7.16
CA GLU A 10 4.78 -1.93 -7.70
C GLU A 10 3.33 -2.13 -7.30
N VAL A 11 2.67 -1.08 -6.86
CA VAL A 11 1.29 -1.13 -6.40
C VAL A 11 0.37 -0.62 -7.50
N ILE A 12 -0.62 -1.41 -7.84
CA ILE A 12 -1.53 -1.13 -8.94
C ILE A 12 -2.96 -1.13 -8.40
N ASP A 13 -3.70 -0.08 -8.74
CA ASP A 13 -5.12 0.01 -8.41
C ASP A 13 -5.90 -0.58 -9.56
N LEU A 14 -6.49 -1.75 -9.32
CA LEU A 14 -7.22 -2.46 -10.36
C LEU A 14 -8.47 -1.70 -10.79
N THR A 15 -9.14 -1.08 -9.84
CA THR A 15 -10.39 -0.38 -10.13
C THR A 15 -10.17 0.83 -11.02
N LYS A 16 -9.15 1.61 -10.72
CA LYS A 16 -8.88 2.83 -11.48
C LYS A 16 -7.87 2.63 -12.58
N GLY A 17 -7.23 1.48 -12.62
CA GLY A 17 -6.20 1.22 -13.59
C GLY A 17 -4.96 2.07 -13.41
N SER A 18 -4.74 2.58 -12.21
CA SER A 18 -3.61 3.46 -11.97
C SER A 18 -2.48 2.73 -11.27
N ARG A 19 -1.28 3.23 -11.50
CA ARG A 19 -0.07 2.69 -10.91
C ARG A 19 0.43 3.68 -9.87
N HIS A 20 0.75 3.18 -8.71
CA HIS A 20 1.18 4.02 -7.62
C HIS A 20 2.67 3.96 -7.34
N GLY A 21 3.39 3.15 -8.11
CA GLY A 21 4.82 3.01 -7.92
C GLY A 21 5.14 2.10 -6.75
N SER A 22 6.40 2.13 -6.34
CA SER A 22 6.87 1.30 -5.23
C SER A 22 6.86 2.11 -3.96
N PHE A 23 6.53 1.48 -2.86
CA PHE A 23 6.40 2.16 -1.59
C PHE A 23 7.41 1.63 -0.59
N TRP A 24 8.60 2.23 -0.62
CA TRP A 24 9.69 1.81 0.27
C TRP A 24 9.37 2.01 1.73
N ASP A 25 8.52 3.01 2.02
CA ASP A 25 8.21 3.37 3.40
C ASP A 25 6.84 2.85 3.82
N ALA A 26 6.37 1.81 3.19
CA ALA A 26 5.08 1.26 3.56
C ALA A 26 5.11 0.72 4.98
N GLU A 27 4.03 0.94 5.69
CA GLU A 27 3.86 0.40 7.03
C GLU A 27 2.67 -0.53 7.05
N MET A 28 2.61 -1.35 8.06
CA MET A 28 1.54 -2.31 8.19
C MET A 28 0.76 -2.01 9.47
N LEU A 29 -0.55 -1.92 9.32
CA LEU A 29 -1.43 -1.75 10.46
C LEU A 29 -2.03 -3.11 10.79
N PHE A 30 -1.84 -3.55 12.01
CA PHE A 30 -2.41 -4.84 12.40
C PHE A 30 -3.11 -4.70 13.75
N ASN A 31 -4.01 -5.65 13.99
CA ASN A 31 -4.76 -5.67 15.22
C ASN A 31 -3.94 -6.39 16.29
N GLU A 32 -3.59 -5.67 17.34
CA GLU A 32 -2.74 -6.26 18.37
C GLU A 32 -3.44 -7.32 19.21
N SER A 33 -4.77 -7.36 19.17
CA SER A 33 -5.50 -8.35 19.94
C SER A 33 -5.40 -9.74 19.34
N ASP A 34 -5.46 -9.83 18.02
CA ASP A 34 -5.46 -11.14 17.35
C ASP A 34 -4.32 -11.29 16.34
N GLY A 35 -3.53 -10.24 16.15
CA GLY A 35 -2.39 -10.29 15.25
C GLY A 35 -2.73 -10.23 13.78
N LYS A 36 -3.96 -9.96 13.43
CA LYS A 36 -4.34 -9.93 12.02
C LYS A 36 -4.00 -8.60 11.38
N ILE A 37 -3.62 -8.66 10.12
CA ILE A 37 -3.30 -7.47 9.35
C ILE A 37 -4.58 -6.76 8.97
N LYS A 38 -4.63 -5.46 9.20
CA LYS A 38 -5.79 -4.65 8.85
C LYS A 38 -5.59 -3.90 7.56
N ALA A 39 -4.41 -3.36 7.32
CA ALA A 39 -4.17 -2.51 6.15
C ALA A 39 -2.69 -2.31 5.95
N LEU A 40 -2.35 -1.87 4.74
CA LEU A 40 -1.04 -1.32 4.45
C LEU A 40 -1.17 0.18 4.39
N LEU A 41 -0.23 0.89 4.99
CA LEU A 41 -0.17 2.34 4.92
C LEU A 41 0.94 2.70 3.98
N VAL A 42 0.60 3.35 2.89
CA VAL A 42 1.58 3.69 1.87
C VAL A 42 1.54 5.20 1.64
N PRO A 43 2.66 5.79 1.23
CA PRO A 43 2.66 7.21 0.91
C PRO A 43 1.70 7.49 -0.23
N ASN A 44 0.95 8.57 -0.13
CA ASN A 44 0.04 8.95 -1.19
C ASN A 44 0.78 9.77 -2.23
N LEU A 45 1.37 9.08 -3.20
CA LEU A 45 2.16 9.74 -4.22
C LEU A 45 1.33 10.48 -5.24
N GLN A 46 0.02 10.27 -5.19
CA GLN A 46 -0.87 11.00 -6.07
C GLN A 46 -1.39 12.27 -5.45
N GLY A 47 -0.92 12.60 -4.28
CA GLY A 47 -1.25 13.85 -3.66
C GLY A 47 -0.85 14.98 -4.57
N LYS A 48 -1.72 15.93 -4.70
CA LYS A 48 -1.53 16.99 -5.65
C LYS A 48 -0.53 17.99 -5.22
N SER A 49 -0.31 18.11 -3.95
CA SER A 49 0.47 19.19 -3.43
C SER A 49 1.86 18.70 -3.06
N ARG A 50 2.84 19.30 -3.66
CA ARG A 50 4.19 19.07 -3.24
C ARG A 50 4.46 19.65 -1.87
N PHE A 51 3.56 20.52 -1.45
CA PHE A 51 3.71 21.18 -0.18
C PHE A 51 2.95 20.47 0.91
N SER A 52 2.18 19.44 0.56
CA SER A 52 1.53 18.69 1.59
C SER A 52 2.60 18.02 2.41
N SER A 53 2.33 17.88 3.65
CA SER A 53 3.29 17.32 4.55
C SER A 53 3.59 15.89 4.13
N SER A 54 4.72 15.41 4.53
CA SER A 54 5.14 14.06 4.28
C SER A 54 4.26 13.04 4.98
N HIS A 55 3.24 13.48 5.68
CA HIS A 55 2.38 12.59 6.43
C HIS A 55 1.17 12.11 5.66
N ASP A 56 1.06 12.52 4.42
CA ASP A 56 -0.04 12.08 3.60
C ASP A 56 0.15 10.60 3.29
N THR A 57 -0.69 9.78 3.87
CA THR A 57 -0.63 8.34 3.63
C THR A 57 -1.96 7.86 3.11
N MET A 58 -1.92 6.78 2.37
CA MET A 58 -3.10 6.12 1.86
C MET A 58 -3.19 4.77 2.56
N GLN A 59 -4.38 4.45 3.02
CA GLN A 59 -4.61 3.20 3.70
C GLN A 59 -5.23 2.20 2.74
N LEU A 60 -4.56 1.07 2.57
CA LEU A 60 -5.07 -0.01 1.72
C LEU A 60 -5.58 -1.10 2.64
N PRO A 61 -6.90 -1.23 2.80
CA PRO A 61 -7.44 -2.30 3.64
C PRO A 61 -6.92 -3.64 3.16
N TRP A 62 -6.61 -4.51 4.09
CA TRP A 62 -6.03 -5.80 3.71
C TRP A 62 -6.97 -6.59 2.80
N GLU A 63 -8.28 -6.47 3.02
CA GLU A 63 -9.27 -7.16 2.19
C GLU A 63 -9.31 -6.63 0.76
N SER A 64 -8.81 -5.44 0.52
CA SER A 64 -8.81 -4.87 -0.82
C SER A 64 -7.67 -5.39 -1.68
N ILE A 65 -6.73 -6.09 -1.07
CA ILE A 65 -5.60 -6.65 -1.80
C ILE A 65 -6.09 -7.87 -2.55
N VAL A 66 -6.01 -7.81 -3.87
CA VAL A 66 -6.47 -8.88 -4.74
C VAL A 66 -5.39 -9.92 -4.92
N LYS A 67 -4.16 -9.48 -5.10
CA LYS A 67 -3.08 -10.39 -5.36
C LYS A 67 -1.76 -9.75 -4.99
N ILE A 68 -0.89 -10.55 -4.41
CA ILE A 68 0.50 -10.16 -4.19
C ILE A 68 1.34 -11.06 -5.08
N GLY A 69 1.92 -10.47 -6.10
CA GLY A 69 2.77 -11.18 -7.03
C GLY A 69 4.23 -10.99 -6.70
N GLU A 70 5.07 -11.48 -7.60
CA GLU A 70 6.50 -11.38 -7.39
C GLU A 70 6.98 -9.93 -7.45
N ASP A 71 6.44 -9.18 -8.38
CA ASP A 71 6.86 -7.79 -8.59
C ASP A 71 5.76 -6.77 -8.36
N ILE A 72 4.55 -7.21 -8.11
CA ILE A 72 3.41 -6.30 -8.03
C ILE A 72 2.49 -6.65 -6.88
N ILE A 73 1.77 -5.65 -6.42
CA ILE A 73 0.65 -5.82 -5.51
C ILE A 73 -0.55 -5.17 -6.18
N ILE A 74 -1.62 -5.93 -6.34
CA ILE A 74 -2.84 -5.44 -6.96
C ILE A 74 -3.90 -5.28 -5.89
N PHE A 75 -4.49 -4.10 -5.82
CA PHE A 75 -5.59 -3.87 -4.91
C PHE A 75 -6.78 -3.30 -5.66
N ARG A 76 -7.92 -3.37 -5.03
CA ARG A 76 -9.16 -2.86 -5.60
C ARG A 76 -9.72 -1.81 -4.66
N SER A 77 -9.76 -0.60 -5.13
CA SER A 77 -10.26 0.52 -4.33
C SER A 77 -11.78 0.58 -4.27
#